data_c1fee6e90dd0dbeda95bde8fd68cac2a
#
_entry.id   c1fee6e90dd0dbeda95bde8fd68cac2a
#
_cell.length_a   1.000
_cell.length_b   1.000
_cell.length_c   1.000
_cell.angle_alpha   90.00
_cell.angle_beta   90.00
_cell.angle_gamma   90.00
#
_symmetry.space_group_name_H-M   'P 1'
#
loop_
_entity.id
_entity.type
_entity.pdbx_description
1 polymer ?
#
loop_
_entity_poly.entity_id
_entity_poly.type
_entity_poly.pdbx_seq_one_letter_code
_entity_poly.pdbx_strand_id
1 'polypeptide(L)'
;MARVKKGVNALKTRRNVLKQVKGYRFGRSTKEKQAYEAIAHAGTYAFAHRRDKKGDMRRLWNVRLNAALGENNLSYSKFIDSLKKKNITLNRKMLSELATSHPQTFKKIVTSV
;
A
#
# COMPACT_ATOMS: atom_id res chain seq x y z
N MET A 1 53.69 3.13 -19.25
CA MET A 1 52.39 2.61 -18.69
C MET A 1 51.38 3.74 -18.58
N ALA A 2 50.15 3.53 -19.07
CA ALA A 2 49.09 4.52 -18.92
C ALA A 2 48.62 4.60 -17.46
N ARG A 3 48.52 5.82 -16.90
CA ARG A 3 48.02 6.08 -15.55
C ARG A 3 46.52 6.03 -15.54
N VAL A 4 45.90 5.05 -14.88
CA VAL A 4 44.44 4.96 -14.69
C VAL A 4 44.04 5.69 -13.42
N LYS A 5 43.24 6.74 -13.59
CA LYS A 5 42.66 7.54 -12.49
C LYS A 5 41.33 6.94 -12.04
N LYS A 6 41.32 6.10 -11.01
CA LYS A 6 40.10 5.46 -10.47
C LYS A 6 39.28 6.37 -9.54
N GLY A 7 39.84 7.45 -8.98
CA GLY A 7 39.19 8.32 -8.01
C GLY A 7 37.89 8.95 -8.51
N VAL A 8 37.82 9.36 -9.76
CA VAL A 8 36.61 9.98 -10.34
C VAL A 8 35.43 9.01 -10.35
N ASN A 9 35.64 7.75 -10.74
CA ASN A 9 34.59 6.75 -10.78
C ASN A 9 34.14 6.38 -9.36
N ALA A 10 35.06 6.21 -8.42
CA ALA A 10 34.75 5.94 -7.02
C ALA A 10 33.89 7.07 -6.41
N LEU A 11 34.24 8.33 -6.66
CA LEU A 11 33.49 9.47 -6.18
C LEU A 11 32.07 9.56 -6.80
N LYS A 12 31.94 9.27 -8.10
CA LYS A 12 30.64 9.22 -8.77
C LYS A 12 29.76 8.12 -8.18
N THR A 13 30.28 6.91 -8.01
CA THR A 13 29.56 5.78 -7.41
C THR A 13 29.10 6.13 -6.01
N ARG A 14 30.01 6.61 -5.14
CA ARG A 14 29.69 7.04 -3.80
C ARG A 14 28.57 8.10 -3.79
N ARG A 15 28.66 9.12 -4.64
CA ARG A 15 27.65 10.18 -4.75
C ARG A 15 26.29 9.63 -5.16
N ASN A 16 26.25 8.73 -6.11
CA ASN A 16 25.01 8.11 -6.59
C ASN A 16 24.36 7.26 -5.50
N VAL A 17 25.13 6.48 -4.75
CA VAL A 17 24.62 5.68 -3.63
C VAL A 17 24.07 6.57 -2.52
N LEU A 18 24.85 7.56 -2.07
CA LEU A 18 24.44 8.47 -1.00
C LEU A 18 23.24 9.35 -1.39
N LYS A 19 23.05 9.61 -2.68
CA LYS A 19 21.85 10.31 -3.17
C LYS A 19 20.54 9.54 -2.88
N GLN A 20 20.59 8.22 -2.93
CA GLN A 20 19.42 7.35 -2.71
C GLN A 20 19.03 7.24 -1.23
N VAL A 21 19.95 7.51 -0.32
CA VAL A 21 19.75 7.36 1.14
C VAL A 21 19.65 8.70 1.86
N LYS A 22 19.40 9.77 1.16
CA LYS A 22 19.16 11.08 1.78
C LYS A 22 18.00 11.00 2.77
N GLY A 23 18.21 11.53 3.99
CA GLY A 23 17.22 11.49 5.06
C GLY A 23 17.23 10.22 5.91
N TYR A 24 18.07 9.22 5.59
CA TYR A 24 18.24 8.04 6.44
C TYR A 24 18.97 8.40 7.74
N ARG A 25 18.66 7.68 8.81
CA ARG A 25 19.22 7.91 10.14
C ARG A 25 20.65 7.41 10.26
N PHE A 26 21.42 8.08 11.12
CA PHE A 26 22.79 7.72 11.48
C PHE A 26 23.74 7.60 10.28
N GLY A 27 24.68 6.67 10.32
CA GLY A 27 25.67 6.47 9.28
C GLY A 27 25.14 5.95 7.94
N ARG A 28 23.86 5.54 7.86
CA ARG A 28 23.24 5.07 6.62
C ARG A 28 23.14 6.15 5.54
N SER A 29 23.08 7.41 5.93
CA SER A 29 23.05 8.55 4.99
C SER A 29 24.43 9.05 4.57
N THR A 30 25.51 8.66 5.27
CA THR A 30 26.86 9.23 5.09
C THR A 30 27.93 8.19 4.75
N LYS A 31 27.77 6.94 5.21
CA LYS A 31 28.72 5.85 5.00
C LYS A 31 28.24 4.93 3.90
N GLU A 32 29.02 4.82 2.82
CA GLU A 32 28.64 4.07 1.61
C GLU A 32 28.25 2.62 1.87
N LYS A 33 29.05 1.87 2.67
CA LYS A 33 28.74 0.48 3.01
C LYS A 33 27.39 0.32 3.72
N GLN A 34 27.13 1.18 4.71
CA GLN A 34 25.85 1.18 5.43
C GLN A 34 24.67 1.62 4.54
N ALA A 35 24.93 2.51 3.58
CA ALA A 35 23.95 2.91 2.59
C ALA A 35 23.54 1.76 1.67
N TYR A 36 24.48 1.00 1.15
CA TYR A 36 24.20 -0.18 0.33
C TYR A 36 23.32 -1.19 1.07
N GLU A 37 23.68 -1.52 2.31
CA GLU A 37 22.88 -2.41 3.14
C GLU A 37 21.46 -1.89 3.33
N ALA A 38 21.31 -0.62 3.68
CA ALA A 38 20.01 0.00 3.87
C ALA A 38 19.15 0.00 2.60
N ILE A 39 19.74 0.25 1.43
CA ILE A 39 19.06 0.19 0.12
C ILE A 39 18.59 -1.24 -0.17
N ALA A 40 19.44 -2.24 0.07
CA ALA A 40 19.09 -3.64 -0.14
C ALA A 40 17.91 -4.06 0.74
N HIS A 41 17.95 -3.74 2.03
CA HIS A 41 16.84 -4.01 2.95
C HIS A 41 15.55 -3.28 2.54
N ALA A 42 15.64 -1.99 2.21
CA ALA A 42 14.49 -1.23 1.74
C ALA A 42 13.84 -1.85 0.49
N GLY A 43 14.66 -2.32 -0.46
CA GLY A 43 14.19 -3.01 -1.66
C GLY A 43 13.49 -4.33 -1.34
N THR A 44 14.05 -5.13 -0.45
CA THR A 44 13.47 -6.41 0.00
C THR A 44 12.11 -6.20 0.68
N TYR A 45 12.02 -5.25 1.60
CA TYR A 45 10.76 -4.91 2.26
C TYR A 45 9.73 -4.31 1.29
N ALA A 46 10.16 -3.44 0.39
CA ALA A 46 9.25 -2.89 -0.62
C ALA A 46 8.64 -3.99 -1.50
N PHE A 47 9.46 -4.99 -1.89
CA PHE A 47 8.98 -6.13 -2.67
C PHE A 47 7.93 -6.95 -1.90
N ALA A 48 8.23 -7.34 -0.67
CA ALA A 48 7.31 -8.11 0.18
C ALA A 48 6.02 -7.33 0.47
N HIS A 49 6.15 -6.08 0.91
CA HIS A 49 5.02 -5.26 1.34
C HIS A 49 4.10 -4.80 0.20
N ARG A 50 4.52 -4.88 -1.07
CA ARG A 50 3.59 -4.67 -2.20
C ARG A 50 2.46 -5.70 -2.20
N ARG A 51 2.73 -6.94 -1.80
CA ARG A 51 1.72 -7.99 -1.65
C ARG A 51 0.87 -7.75 -0.39
N ASP A 52 1.49 -7.42 0.71
CA ASP A 52 0.82 -7.16 1.99
C ASP A 52 -0.12 -5.96 1.90
N LYS A 53 0.32 -4.88 1.24
CA LYS A 53 -0.52 -3.69 1.01
C LYS A 53 -1.87 -4.01 0.36
N LYS A 54 -1.90 -4.96 -0.59
CA LYS A 54 -3.15 -5.39 -1.21
C LYS A 54 -4.09 -6.07 -0.19
N GLY A 55 -3.53 -6.86 0.72
CA GLY A 55 -4.26 -7.48 1.82
C GLY A 55 -4.80 -6.45 2.81
N ASP A 56 -3.98 -5.49 3.21
CA ASP A 56 -4.32 -4.44 4.17
C ASP A 56 -5.44 -3.54 3.63
N MET A 57 -5.37 -3.17 2.35
CA MET A 57 -6.44 -2.38 1.72
C MET A 57 -7.78 -3.14 1.72
N ARG A 58 -7.77 -4.46 1.45
CA ARG A 58 -9.01 -5.25 1.51
C ARG A 58 -9.58 -5.34 2.92
N ARG A 59 -8.72 -5.48 3.95
CA ARG A 59 -9.14 -5.43 5.35
C ARG A 59 -9.78 -4.09 5.69
N LEU A 60 -9.15 -2.99 5.27
CA LEU A 60 -9.67 -1.64 5.51
C LEU A 60 -11.05 -1.44 4.87
N TRP A 61 -11.24 -1.89 3.62
CA TRP A 61 -12.55 -1.83 2.96
C TRP A 61 -13.61 -2.63 3.71
N ASN A 62 -13.26 -3.83 4.19
CA ASN A 62 -14.18 -4.65 4.97
C ASN A 62 -14.56 -3.98 6.30
N VAL A 63 -13.62 -3.35 6.99
CA VAL A 63 -13.90 -2.62 8.24
C VAL A 63 -14.85 -1.45 7.99
N ARG A 64 -14.60 -0.66 6.95
CA ARG A 64 -15.50 0.46 6.57
C ARG A 64 -16.89 0.00 6.21
N LEU A 65 -16.99 -1.09 5.45
CA LEU A 65 -18.27 -1.69 5.08
C LEU A 65 -19.02 -2.22 6.31
N ASN A 66 -18.35 -2.93 7.19
CA ASN A 66 -18.96 -3.42 8.43
C ASN A 66 -19.52 -2.28 9.28
N ALA A 67 -18.79 -1.19 9.41
CA ALA A 67 -19.26 -0.02 10.17
C ALA A 67 -20.56 0.54 9.55
N ALA A 68 -20.58 0.77 8.25
CA ALA A 68 -21.76 1.31 7.55
C ALA A 68 -22.95 0.33 7.53
N LEU A 69 -22.72 -0.97 7.47
CA LEU A 69 -23.76 -2.00 7.54
C LEU A 69 -24.31 -2.16 8.95
N GLY A 70 -23.48 -1.96 9.99
CA GLY A 70 -23.92 -1.98 11.39
C GLY A 70 -25.01 -0.95 11.68
N GLU A 71 -24.95 0.24 11.08
CA GLU A 71 -25.99 1.26 11.16
C GLU A 71 -27.34 0.78 10.61
N ASN A 72 -27.34 -0.21 9.71
CA ASN A 72 -28.53 -0.79 9.10
C ASN A 72 -28.89 -2.18 9.66
N ASN A 73 -28.29 -2.61 10.78
CA ASN A 73 -28.48 -3.89 11.42
C ASN A 73 -28.23 -5.11 10.49
N LEU A 74 -27.35 -4.96 9.50
CA LEU A 74 -27.01 -5.99 8.53
C LEU A 74 -25.57 -6.44 8.70
N SER A 75 -25.32 -7.75 8.75
CA SER A 75 -23.96 -8.29 8.81
C SER A 75 -23.30 -8.32 7.43
N TYR A 76 -21.98 -8.12 7.38
CA TYR A 76 -21.19 -8.15 6.15
C TYR A 76 -21.39 -9.44 5.34
N SER A 77 -21.43 -10.60 5.99
CA SER A 77 -21.62 -11.90 5.34
C SER A 77 -22.97 -12.01 4.62
N LYS A 78 -24.05 -11.61 5.29
CA LYS A 78 -25.39 -11.58 4.72
C LYS A 78 -25.47 -10.60 3.53
N PHE A 79 -24.88 -9.41 3.67
CA PHE A 79 -24.85 -8.42 2.60
C PHE A 79 -24.13 -8.93 1.34
N ILE A 80 -22.94 -9.54 1.49
CA ILE A 80 -22.20 -10.10 0.35
C ILE A 80 -22.94 -11.28 -0.29
N ASP A 81 -23.60 -12.12 0.50
CA ASP A 81 -24.41 -13.23 -0.03
C ASP A 81 -25.60 -12.69 -0.85
N SER A 82 -26.29 -11.68 -0.34
CA SER A 82 -27.39 -11.04 -1.06
C SER A 82 -26.93 -10.38 -2.36
N LEU A 83 -25.80 -9.67 -2.36
CA LEU A 83 -25.21 -9.11 -3.60
C LEU A 83 -24.93 -10.20 -4.65
N LYS A 84 -24.38 -11.35 -4.21
CA LYS A 84 -24.12 -12.47 -5.10
C LYS A 84 -25.42 -13.05 -5.67
N LYS A 85 -26.42 -13.27 -4.84
CA LYS A 85 -27.75 -13.78 -5.27
C LYS A 85 -28.41 -12.86 -6.30
N LYS A 86 -28.22 -11.57 -6.18
CA LYS A 86 -28.75 -10.56 -7.13
C LYS A 86 -27.80 -10.25 -8.31
N ASN A 87 -26.69 -10.99 -8.46
CA ASN A 87 -25.69 -10.80 -9.51
C ASN A 87 -25.12 -9.35 -9.56
N ILE A 88 -25.01 -8.68 -8.41
CA ILE A 88 -24.43 -7.34 -8.33
C ILE A 88 -22.91 -7.48 -8.17
N THR A 89 -22.15 -7.07 -9.19
CA THR A 89 -20.69 -7.28 -9.29
C THR A 89 -19.84 -6.11 -8.73
N LEU A 90 -20.39 -5.30 -7.82
CA LEU A 90 -19.65 -4.22 -7.19
C LEU A 90 -18.54 -4.79 -6.28
N ASN A 91 -17.31 -4.27 -6.46
CA ASN A 91 -16.18 -4.71 -5.65
C ASN A 91 -16.14 -3.98 -4.28
N ARG A 92 -15.38 -4.55 -3.31
CA ARG A 92 -15.27 -4.03 -1.95
C ARG A 92 -14.78 -2.59 -1.88
N LYS A 93 -13.86 -2.19 -2.78
CA LYS A 93 -13.34 -0.82 -2.86
C LYS A 93 -14.47 0.15 -3.19
N MET A 94 -15.20 -0.11 -4.26
CA MET A 94 -16.33 0.74 -4.69
C MET A 94 -17.41 0.84 -3.61
N LEU A 95 -17.80 -0.27 -3.01
CA LEU A 95 -18.78 -0.29 -1.93
C LEU A 95 -18.32 0.51 -0.71
N SER A 96 -17.04 0.37 -0.31
CA SER A 96 -16.51 1.14 0.82
C SER A 96 -16.40 2.63 0.54
N GLU A 97 -16.11 3.00 -0.69
CA GLU A 97 -16.07 4.40 -1.14
C GLU A 97 -17.47 5.01 -1.17
N LEU A 98 -18.45 4.28 -1.69
CA LEU A 98 -19.86 4.69 -1.64
C LEU A 98 -20.36 4.84 -0.20
N ALA A 99 -20.02 3.92 0.69
CA ALA A 99 -20.39 4.01 2.10
C ALA A 99 -19.82 5.25 2.79
N THR A 100 -18.61 5.68 2.42
CA THR A 100 -17.94 6.83 3.06
C THR A 100 -18.34 8.15 2.42
N SER A 101 -18.35 8.22 1.08
CA SER A 101 -18.54 9.48 0.34
C SER A 101 -20.00 9.74 -0.06
N HIS A 102 -20.80 8.68 -0.23
CA HIS A 102 -22.17 8.75 -0.69
C HIS A 102 -23.11 7.84 0.12
N PRO A 103 -23.31 8.11 1.43
CA PRO A 103 -24.08 7.23 2.32
C PRO A 103 -25.53 7.02 1.88
N GLN A 104 -26.15 8.02 1.27
CA GLN A 104 -27.51 7.90 0.74
C GLN A 104 -27.62 6.90 -0.41
N THR A 105 -26.63 6.90 -1.31
CA THR A 105 -26.56 5.91 -2.40
C THR A 105 -26.29 4.51 -1.87
N PHE A 106 -25.40 4.41 -0.89
CA PHE A 106 -25.10 3.14 -0.23
C PHE A 106 -26.34 2.56 0.46
N LYS A 107 -27.12 3.38 1.19
CA LYS A 107 -28.40 2.94 1.79
C LYS A 107 -29.39 2.41 0.77
N LYS A 108 -29.51 3.03 -0.40
CA LYS A 108 -30.36 2.53 -1.49
C LYS A 108 -29.91 1.12 -1.96
N ILE A 109 -28.60 0.90 -2.07
CA ILE A 109 -28.06 -0.42 -2.40
C ILE A 109 -28.40 -1.42 -1.30
N VAL A 110 -28.21 -1.07 -0.03
CA VAL A 110 -28.51 -1.94 1.11
C VAL A 110 -29.99 -2.33 1.16
N THR A 111 -30.90 -1.37 0.89
CA THR A 111 -32.35 -1.63 0.85
C THR A 111 -32.80 -2.43 -0.37
N SER A 112 -32.06 -2.36 -1.46
CA SER A 112 -32.37 -3.13 -2.68
C SER A 112 -31.89 -4.57 -2.64
N VAL A 113 -31.09 -4.93 -1.62
CA VAL A 113 -30.42 -6.24 -1.51
C VAL A 113 -30.99 -7.04 -0.35
#